data_943256b2db8fdf9c10e5880ed47c9e4c
#
_entry.id   943256b2db8fdf9c10e5880ed47c9e4c
#
_cell.length_a   1.000
_cell.length_b   1.000
_cell.length_c   1.000
_cell.angle_alpha   90.00
_cell.angle_beta   90.00
_cell.angle_gamma   90.00
#
_symmetry.space_group_name_H-M   'P 1'
#
loop_
_entity.id
_entity.type
_entity.pdbx_description
1 polymer ?
#
loop_
_entity_poly.entity_id
_entity_poly.type
_entity_poly.pdbx_seq_one_letter_code
_entity_poly.pdbx_strand_id
1 'polypeptide(L)'
;MAAIIEVENLTKSYGSKRGIAGVSFSVEEGEVFGFLGPNGAGKTTTIRLLMALLHADGGSARIGGLECWKDSLQIKRLIGYTPGEPALDPNLTGGQILEYFGHLRGGVDHAYLKQLIERFDLDTSRKFRQYSTGNKRKVVLIQAFMHRPRLLILDEPTSGLDPLNQQEFDHMVKEASDEGRTVFLSSHVLSEVEKTCTKVGIIRDGSIVRIGDVAEVKAIKRYEITIAFADPVPAETFKTLEGVTDVETLDHGNAIRLAMQGSADAVIKAAAHYPVVSLTSYEPSLEDIFLRYYEADTAPAKEPSGVA
;
A
#
# COMPACT_ATOMS: atom_id res chain seq x y z
N MET A 1 -2.67 -4.93 20.99
CA MET A 1 -4.02 -4.44 20.59
C MET A 1 -4.79 -5.64 20.04
N ALA A 2 -6.12 -5.60 19.97
CA ALA A 2 -6.88 -6.72 19.43
C ALA A 2 -6.89 -6.64 17.90
N ALA A 3 -6.77 -7.79 17.22
CA ALA A 3 -6.86 -7.84 15.77
C ALA A 3 -8.32 -7.61 15.33
N ILE A 4 -8.54 -6.69 14.38
CA ILE A 4 -9.84 -6.46 13.77
C ILE A 4 -10.04 -7.32 12.51
N ILE A 5 -8.96 -7.64 11.78
CA ILE A 5 -8.95 -8.61 10.68
C ILE A 5 -8.00 -9.74 11.05
N GLU A 6 -8.47 -10.97 10.92
CA GLU A 6 -7.67 -12.18 11.12
C GLU A 6 -7.87 -13.10 9.92
N VAL A 7 -6.79 -13.48 9.27
CA VAL A 7 -6.79 -14.36 8.10
C VAL A 7 -5.81 -15.50 8.34
N GLU A 8 -6.27 -16.73 8.22
CA GLU A 8 -5.49 -17.94 8.49
C GLU A 8 -5.59 -18.91 7.32
N ASN A 9 -4.46 -19.15 6.65
CA ASN A 9 -4.30 -20.10 5.53
C ASN A 9 -5.38 -19.98 4.45
N LEU A 10 -5.84 -18.75 4.19
CA LEU A 10 -6.94 -18.49 3.28
C LEU A 10 -6.55 -18.85 1.85
N THR A 11 -7.37 -19.69 1.22
CA THR A 11 -7.07 -20.25 -0.09
C THR A 11 -8.29 -20.11 -1.02
N LYS A 12 -8.01 -19.73 -2.28
CA LYS A 12 -9.00 -19.67 -3.35
C LYS A 12 -8.34 -20.02 -4.68
N SER A 13 -8.90 -20.99 -5.40
CA SER A 13 -8.45 -21.41 -6.71
C SER A 13 -9.51 -21.09 -7.79
N TYR A 14 -9.07 -20.78 -8.99
CA TYR A 14 -9.92 -20.57 -10.16
C TYR A 14 -9.56 -21.58 -11.27
N GLY A 15 -9.65 -22.86 -10.96
CA GLY A 15 -9.29 -23.95 -11.86
C GLY A 15 -7.79 -23.97 -12.18
N SER A 16 -7.41 -23.75 -13.44
CA SER A 16 -5.99 -23.71 -13.85
C SER A 16 -5.27 -22.40 -13.46
N LYS A 17 -6.00 -21.36 -13.06
CA LYS A 17 -5.41 -20.08 -12.64
C LYS A 17 -5.29 -20.03 -11.11
N ARG A 18 -4.10 -19.68 -10.61
CA ARG A 18 -3.91 -19.39 -9.18
C ARG A 18 -4.74 -18.19 -8.78
N GLY A 19 -5.48 -18.33 -7.67
CA GLY A 19 -6.08 -17.22 -6.95
C GLY A 19 -5.16 -16.80 -5.82
N ILE A 20 -5.43 -17.32 -4.60
CA ILE A 20 -4.55 -17.16 -3.42
C ILE A 20 -4.31 -18.52 -2.78
N ALA A 21 -3.14 -18.71 -2.16
CA ALA A 21 -2.70 -19.97 -1.59
C ALA A 21 -2.12 -19.77 -0.18
N GLY A 22 -2.90 -20.13 0.85
CA GLY A 22 -2.43 -20.11 2.24
C GLY A 22 -2.11 -18.71 2.78
N VAL A 23 -2.86 -17.68 2.34
CA VAL A 23 -2.66 -16.30 2.81
C VAL A 23 -3.00 -16.21 4.29
N SER A 24 -2.06 -15.69 5.09
CA SER A 24 -2.24 -15.49 6.54
C SER A 24 -1.68 -14.13 6.96
N PHE A 25 -2.51 -13.31 7.63
CA PHE A 25 -2.13 -12.02 8.21
C PHE A 25 -3.15 -11.56 9.23
N SER A 26 -2.77 -10.58 10.05
CA SER A 26 -3.66 -9.87 10.95
C SER A 26 -3.51 -8.36 10.79
N VAL A 27 -4.61 -7.64 11.07
CA VAL A 27 -4.64 -6.17 11.13
C VAL A 27 -5.17 -5.76 12.49
N GLU A 28 -4.43 -4.94 13.19
CA GLU A 28 -4.81 -4.44 14.52
C GLU A 28 -5.83 -3.29 14.43
N GLU A 29 -6.59 -3.07 15.51
CA GLU A 29 -7.49 -1.92 15.58
C GLU A 29 -6.71 -0.60 15.53
N GLY A 30 -7.21 0.37 14.73
CA GLY A 30 -6.59 1.69 14.53
C GLY A 30 -5.40 1.68 13.55
N GLU A 31 -5.03 0.53 13.00
CA GLU A 31 -3.94 0.39 12.05
C GLU A 31 -4.34 0.83 10.64
N VAL A 32 -3.42 1.46 9.90
CA VAL A 32 -3.54 1.65 8.45
C VAL A 32 -2.66 0.61 7.76
N PHE A 33 -3.29 -0.45 7.26
CA PHE A 33 -2.62 -1.58 6.65
C PHE A 33 -2.68 -1.53 5.13
N GLY A 34 -1.53 -1.46 4.48
CA GLY A 34 -1.37 -1.51 3.04
C GLY A 34 -1.19 -2.95 2.53
N PHE A 35 -2.04 -3.41 1.64
CA PHE A 35 -1.93 -4.71 0.99
C PHE A 35 -1.37 -4.55 -0.42
N LEU A 36 -0.05 -4.68 -0.56
CA LEU A 36 0.73 -4.29 -1.71
C LEU A 36 1.05 -5.49 -2.61
N GLY A 37 0.96 -5.30 -3.92
CA GLY A 37 1.37 -6.32 -4.89
C GLY A 37 0.98 -5.96 -6.32
N PRO A 38 1.60 -6.59 -7.32
CA PRO A 38 1.28 -6.33 -8.72
C PRO A 38 -0.15 -6.74 -9.09
N ASN A 39 -0.58 -6.33 -10.28
CA ASN A 39 -1.88 -6.77 -10.80
C ASN A 39 -1.89 -8.29 -10.96
N GLY A 40 -2.98 -8.92 -10.51
CA GLY A 40 -3.09 -10.39 -10.51
C GLY A 40 -2.45 -11.10 -9.31
N ALA A 41 -1.80 -10.39 -8.39
CA ALA A 41 -1.16 -11.00 -7.20
C ALA A 41 -2.12 -11.64 -6.20
N GLY A 42 -3.44 -11.35 -6.28
CA GLY A 42 -4.45 -11.90 -5.37
C GLY A 42 -5.10 -10.88 -4.44
N LYS A 43 -4.76 -9.58 -4.52
CA LYS A 43 -5.29 -8.51 -3.66
C LYS A 43 -6.82 -8.47 -3.65
N THR A 44 -7.42 -8.25 -4.82
CA THR A 44 -8.89 -8.20 -4.97
C THR A 44 -9.56 -9.52 -4.60
N THR A 45 -8.91 -10.66 -4.86
CA THR A 45 -9.42 -11.97 -4.43
C THR A 45 -9.51 -12.06 -2.91
N THR A 46 -8.46 -11.67 -2.20
CA THR A 46 -8.43 -11.62 -0.74
C THR A 46 -9.53 -10.70 -0.19
N ILE A 47 -9.64 -9.48 -0.73
CA ILE A 47 -10.69 -8.53 -0.33
C ILE A 47 -12.09 -9.12 -0.58
N ARG A 48 -12.34 -9.73 -1.72
CA ARG A 48 -13.65 -10.35 -2.02
C ARG A 48 -14.01 -11.49 -1.07
N LEU A 49 -13.02 -12.24 -0.59
CA LEU A 49 -13.23 -13.28 0.42
C LEU A 49 -13.56 -12.65 1.79
N LEU A 50 -12.85 -11.61 2.22
CA LEU A 50 -13.16 -10.84 3.43
C LEU A 50 -14.57 -10.26 3.39
N MET A 51 -15.02 -9.80 2.23
CA MET A 51 -16.36 -9.23 2.00
C MET A 51 -17.45 -10.27 1.83
N ALA A 52 -17.13 -11.57 1.89
CA ALA A 52 -18.04 -12.67 1.56
C ALA A 52 -18.73 -12.50 0.17
N LEU A 53 -17.98 -11.99 -0.80
CA LEU A 53 -18.37 -11.94 -2.21
C LEU A 53 -17.89 -13.19 -2.97
N LEU A 54 -16.97 -13.92 -2.37
CA LEU A 54 -16.46 -15.21 -2.82
C LEU A 54 -16.40 -16.17 -1.64
N HIS A 55 -16.59 -17.47 -1.92
CA HIS A 55 -16.38 -18.53 -0.93
C HIS A 55 -14.94 -19.02 -0.98
N ALA A 56 -14.29 -19.15 0.19
CA ALA A 56 -12.97 -19.73 0.30
C ALA A 56 -13.00 -21.24 0.02
N ASP A 57 -11.92 -21.77 -0.55
CA ASP A 57 -11.74 -23.21 -0.73
C ASP A 57 -11.04 -23.84 0.49
N GLY A 58 -10.37 -23.02 1.32
CA GLY A 58 -9.73 -23.44 2.56
C GLY A 58 -9.30 -22.26 3.41
N GLY A 59 -8.96 -22.53 4.67
CA GLY A 59 -8.59 -21.53 5.66
C GLY A 59 -9.79 -20.80 6.26
N SER A 60 -9.50 -19.73 7.01
CA SER A 60 -10.52 -18.93 7.67
C SER A 60 -10.22 -17.43 7.56
N ALA A 61 -11.27 -16.61 7.65
CA ALA A 61 -11.17 -15.16 7.74
C ALA A 61 -12.21 -14.61 8.71
N ARG A 62 -11.79 -13.69 9.60
CA ARG A 62 -12.66 -13.05 10.59
C ARG A 62 -12.48 -11.54 10.56
N ILE A 63 -13.57 -10.83 10.85
CA ILE A 63 -13.58 -9.37 11.03
C ILE A 63 -14.31 -9.07 12.33
N GLY A 64 -13.63 -8.39 13.27
CA GLY A 64 -14.17 -8.09 14.58
C GLY A 64 -14.62 -9.33 15.37
N GLY A 65 -13.88 -10.45 15.23
CA GLY A 65 -14.21 -11.75 15.82
C GLY A 65 -15.30 -12.54 15.09
N LEU A 66 -16.00 -11.95 14.11
CA LEU A 66 -17.07 -12.57 13.32
C LEU A 66 -16.49 -13.29 12.10
N GLU A 67 -17.04 -14.46 11.76
CA GLU A 67 -16.60 -15.22 10.58
C GLU A 67 -17.15 -14.58 9.30
N CYS A 68 -16.23 -14.27 8.35
CA CYS A 68 -16.57 -13.47 7.15
C CYS A 68 -17.75 -14.04 6.36
N TRP A 69 -17.84 -15.35 6.18
CA TRP A 69 -18.90 -15.97 5.41
C TRP A 69 -20.21 -16.06 6.18
N LYS A 70 -20.18 -16.59 7.39
CA LYS A 70 -21.40 -16.83 8.20
C LYS A 70 -22.05 -15.55 8.70
N ASP A 71 -21.22 -14.60 9.15
CA ASP A 71 -21.68 -13.38 9.80
C ASP A 71 -21.64 -12.17 8.84
N SER A 72 -21.63 -12.42 7.52
CA SER A 72 -21.40 -11.42 6.50
C SER A 72 -22.30 -10.18 6.59
N LEU A 73 -23.57 -10.36 7.00
CA LEU A 73 -24.49 -9.25 7.18
C LEU A 73 -24.10 -8.34 8.34
N GLN A 74 -23.65 -8.93 9.46
CA GLN A 74 -23.20 -8.17 10.63
C GLN A 74 -21.90 -7.43 10.31
N ILE A 75 -20.96 -8.10 9.65
CA ILE A 75 -19.70 -7.51 9.21
C ILE A 75 -19.92 -6.32 8.27
N LYS A 76 -20.81 -6.45 7.28
CA LYS A 76 -21.14 -5.37 6.35
C LYS A 76 -21.72 -4.11 7.01
N ARG A 77 -22.25 -4.22 8.23
CA ARG A 77 -22.67 -3.06 9.03
C ARG A 77 -21.48 -2.31 9.67
N LEU A 78 -20.38 -3.01 9.93
CA LEU A 78 -19.19 -2.46 10.60
C LEU A 78 -18.23 -1.78 9.63
N ILE A 79 -18.34 -2.07 8.32
CA ILE A 79 -17.33 -1.70 7.33
C ILE A 79 -17.81 -0.68 6.31
N GLY A 80 -16.88 0.19 5.86
CA GLY A 80 -16.98 0.93 4.61
C GLY A 80 -16.16 0.20 3.54
N TYR A 81 -16.73 0.01 2.36
CA TYR A 81 -16.09 -0.76 1.30
C TYR A 81 -16.07 -0.01 -0.02
N THR A 82 -14.91 0.03 -0.68
CA THR A 82 -14.78 0.44 -2.08
C THR A 82 -14.27 -0.72 -2.93
N PRO A 83 -15.00 -1.10 -3.99
CA PRO A 83 -14.49 -2.09 -4.95
C PRO A 83 -13.42 -1.51 -5.86
N GLY A 84 -12.55 -2.35 -6.41
CA GLY A 84 -11.55 -1.97 -7.40
C GLY A 84 -12.16 -1.34 -8.66
N GLU A 85 -13.31 -1.86 -9.10
CA GLU A 85 -14.11 -1.27 -10.18
C GLU A 85 -15.48 -0.83 -9.65
N PRO A 86 -15.79 0.48 -9.66
CA PRO A 86 -17.10 0.97 -9.24
C PRO A 86 -18.22 0.49 -10.18
N ALA A 87 -19.10 -0.38 -9.68
CA ALA A 87 -20.25 -0.91 -10.41
C ALA A 87 -21.55 -0.57 -9.65
N LEU A 88 -22.12 0.58 -9.97
CA LEU A 88 -23.37 1.09 -9.39
C LEU A 88 -24.40 1.32 -10.50
N ASP A 89 -25.68 1.52 -10.13
CA ASP A 89 -26.76 1.73 -11.11
C ASP A 89 -26.43 2.95 -12.01
N PRO A 90 -26.27 2.72 -13.32
CA PRO A 90 -25.89 3.78 -14.27
C PRO A 90 -26.93 4.89 -14.42
N ASN A 91 -28.18 4.66 -14.04
CA ASN A 91 -29.29 5.59 -14.21
C ASN A 91 -29.54 6.50 -13.01
N LEU A 92 -29.06 6.12 -11.83
CA LEU A 92 -29.16 6.93 -10.62
C LEU A 92 -28.14 8.06 -10.66
N THR A 93 -28.48 9.19 -10.04
CA THR A 93 -27.52 10.29 -9.83
C THR A 93 -26.60 9.95 -8.66
N GLY A 94 -25.44 10.65 -8.57
CA GLY A 94 -24.53 10.49 -7.43
C GLY A 94 -25.24 10.74 -6.10
N GLY A 95 -26.07 11.77 -6.02
CA GLY A 95 -26.87 12.06 -4.82
C GLY A 95 -27.84 10.94 -4.46
N GLN A 96 -28.57 10.40 -5.43
CA GLN A 96 -29.49 9.28 -5.20
C GLN A 96 -28.76 8.02 -4.73
N ILE A 97 -27.57 7.76 -5.26
CA ILE A 97 -26.74 6.62 -4.81
C ILE A 97 -26.34 6.81 -3.36
N LEU A 98 -25.81 7.97 -2.99
CA LEU A 98 -25.37 8.27 -1.62
C LEU A 98 -26.54 8.22 -0.63
N GLU A 99 -27.68 8.76 -1.00
CA GLU A 99 -28.90 8.69 -0.20
C GLU A 99 -29.40 7.24 -0.01
N TYR A 100 -29.41 6.45 -1.08
CA TYR A 100 -29.78 5.03 -1.02
C TYR A 100 -28.92 4.26 -0.03
N PHE A 101 -27.58 4.40 -0.12
CA PHE A 101 -26.68 3.75 0.82
C PHE A 101 -26.80 4.30 2.24
N GLY A 102 -27.10 5.60 2.40
CA GLY A 102 -27.44 6.19 3.69
C GLY A 102 -28.65 5.53 4.33
N HIS A 103 -29.74 5.36 3.60
CA HIS A 103 -30.94 4.68 4.07
C HIS A 103 -30.70 3.22 4.45
N LEU A 104 -29.91 2.47 3.66
CA LEU A 104 -29.53 1.08 3.99
C LEU A 104 -28.75 0.96 5.32
N ARG A 105 -28.13 2.04 5.77
CA ARG A 105 -27.36 2.13 7.03
C ARG A 105 -28.18 2.67 8.20
N GLY A 106 -29.48 2.98 7.99
CA GLY A 106 -30.36 3.55 9.01
C GLY A 106 -30.25 5.07 9.15
N GLY A 107 -29.64 5.73 8.18
CA GLY A 107 -29.40 7.16 8.13
C GLY A 107 -27.92 7.53 7.97
N VAL A 108 -27.66 8.80 7.71
CA VAL A 108 -26.31 9.37 7.56
C VAL A 108 -26.29 10.76 8.17
N ASP A 109 -25.15 11.16 8.72
CA ASP A 109 -24.90 12.56 9.09
C ASP A 109 -24.81 13.41 7.81
N HIS A 110 -25.88 14.16 7.54
CA HIS A 110 -25.96 15.00 6.33
C HIS A 110 -24.92 16.13 6.31
N ALA A 111 -24.49 16.63 7.46
CA ALA A 111 -23.45 17.65 7.55
C ALA A 111 -22.10 17.06 7.12
N TYR A 112 -21.79 15.87 7.63
CA TYR A 112 -20.55 15.16 7.25
C TYR A 112 -20.59 14.69 5.79
N LEU A 113 -21.71 14.17 5.31
CA LEU A 113 -21.88 13.81 3.90
C LEU A 113 -21.64 15.02 2.98
N LYS A 114 -22.20 16.18 3.33
CA LYS A 114 -22.00 17.41 2.59
C LYS A 114 -20.52 17.82 2.54
N GLN A 115 -19.81 17.74 3.67
CA GLN A 115 -18.37 17.99 3.73
C GLN A 115 -17.60 17.07 2.78
N LEU A 116 -17.90 15.75 2.76
CA LEU A 116 -17.23 14.80 1.87
C LEU A 116 -17.48 15.13 0.39
N ILE A 117 -18.70 15.54 0.04
CA ILE A 117 -19.06 15.95 -1.33
C ILE A 117 -18.28 17.20 -1.74
N GLU A 118 -18.17 18.18 -0.85
CA GLU A 118 -17.43 19.44 -1.08
C GLU A 118 -15.92 19.18 -1.22
N ARG A 119 -15.34 18.33 -0.36
CA ARG A 119 -13.92 17.97 -0.39
C ARG A 119 -13.49 17.35 -1.73
N PHE A 120 -14.34 16.51 -2.31
CA PHE A 120 -14.08 15.89 -3.61
C PHE A 120 -14.57 16.72 -4.81
N ASP A 121 -15.17 17.87 -4.58
CA ASP A 121 -15.82 18.69 -5.64
C ASP A 121 -16.70 17.84 -6.57
N LEU A 122 -17.61 17.05 -5.96
CA LEU A 122 -18.46 16.12 -6.68
C LEU A 122 -19.82 16.74 -7.02
N ASP A 123 -20.11 16.89 -8.33
CA ASP A 123 -21.45 17.24 -8.80
C ASP A 123 -22.39 16.04 -8.68
N THR A 124 -23.15 16.00 -7.58
CA THR A 124 -24.05 14.88 -7.25
C THR A 124 -25.32 14.82 -8.10
N SER A 125 -25.61 15.82 -8.96
CA SER A 125 -26.78 15.87 -9.81
C SER A 125 -26.69 15.00 -11.06
N ARG A 126 -25.45 14.63 -11.46
CA ARG A 126 -25.19 13.84 -12.67
C ARG A 126 -25.46 12.37 -12.47
N LYS A 127 -25.94 11.69 -13.53
CA LYS A 127 -26.14 10.24 -13.53
C LYS A 127 -24.79 9.50 -13.51
N PHE A 128 -24.74 8.36 -12.84
CA PHE A 128 -23.51 7.59 -12.66
C PHE A 128 -22.82 7.22 -13.98
N ARG A 129 -23.60 6.90 -15.04
CA ARG A 129 -23.05 6.65 -16.40
C ARG A 129 -22.34 7.84 -17.04
N GLN A 130 -22.62 9.07 -16.59
CA GLN A 130 -22.07 10.30 -17.14
C GLN A 130 -20.77 10.71 -16.43
N TYR A 131 -20.44 10.07 -15.31
CA TYR A 131 -19.19 10.35 -14.60
C TYR A 131 -17.99 9.76 -15.33
N SER A 132 -16.87 10.50 -15.29
CA SER A 132 -15.54 9.96 -15.58
C SER A 132 -15.18 8.84 -14.58
N THR A 133 -14.15 8.06 -14.88
CA THR A 133 -13.65 7.04 -13.96
C THR A 133 -13.31 7.64 -12.58
N GLY A 134 -12.66 8.81 -12.56
CA GLY A 134 -12.32 9.49 -11.30
C GLY A 134 -13.57 9.91 -10.51
N ASN A 135 -14.59 10.49 -11.17
CA ASN A 135 -15.82 10.87 -10.47
C ASN A 135 -16.62 9.66 -9.97
N LYS A 136 -16.62 8.54 -10.71
CA LYS A 136 -17.18 7.29 -10.21
C LYS A 136 -16.45 6.81 -8.95
N ARG A 137 -15.12 6.95 -8.92
CA ARG A 137 -14.30 6.62 -7.75
C ARG A 137 -14.66 7.50 -6.56
N LYS A 138 -14.82 8.82 -6.76
CA LYS A 138 -15.26 9.74 -5.70
C LYS A 138 -16.58 9.32 -5.07
N VAL A 139 -17.58 8.91 -5.87
CA VAL A 139 -18.88 8.45 -5.34
C VAL A 139 -18.71 7.26 -4.40
N VAL A 140 -17.94 6.23 -4.79
CA VAL A 140 -17.75 5.04 -3.95
C VAL A 140 -16.88 5.31 -2.72
N LEU A 141 -15.93 6.24 -2.80
CA LEU A 141 -15.16 6.69 -1.64
C LEU A 141 -16.06 7.41 -0.64
N ILE A 142 -16.83 8.40 -1.08
CA ILE A 142 -17.79 9.11 -0.21
C ILE A 142 -18.74 8.10 0.44
N GLN A 143 -19.28 7.15 -0.33
CA GLN A 143 -20.18 6.09 0.16
C GLN A 143 -19.51 5.23 1.25
N ALA A 144 -18.21 4.92 1.11
CA ALA A 144 -17.48 4.11 2.10
C ALA A 144 -17.21 4.88 3.40
N PHE A 145 -16.94 6.19 3.32
CA PHE A 145 -16.57 7.01 4.48
C PHE A 145 -17.77 7.64 5.20
N MET A 146 -18.89 7.93 4.51
CA MET A 146 -19.99 8.80 5.00
C MET A 146 -20.68 8.36 6.30
N HIS A 147 -20.58 7.08 6.65
CA HIS A 147 -21.18 6.53 7.88
C HIS A 147 -20.16 6.27 8.99
N ARG A 148 -18.95 6.81 8.85
CA ARG A 148 -17.83 6.69 9.82
C ARG A 148 -17.63 5.25 10.32
N PRO A 149 -17.41 4.27 9.42
CA PRO A 149 -17.28 2.87 9.80
C PRO A 149 -16.05 2.66 10.67
N ARG A 150 -16.10 1.63 11.52
CA ARG A 150 -14.97 1.23 12.36
C ARG A 150 -13.79 0.65 11.54
N LEU A 151 -14.11 0.05 10.39
CA LEU A 151 -13.14 -0.52 9.46
C LEU A 151 -13.45 -0.09 8.03
N LEU A 152 -12.46 0.40 7.33
CA LEU A 152 -12.49 0.70 5.90
C LEU A 152 -11.74 -0.41 5.15
N ILE A 153 -12.37 -1.03 4.15
CA ILE A 153 -11.74 -1.98 3.23
C ILE A 153 -11.79 -1.37 1.83
N LEU A 154 -10.63 -1.01 1.29
CA LEU A 154 -10.51 -0.17 0.11
C LEU A 154 -9.67 -0.90 -0.96
N ASP A 155 -10.30 -1.28 -2.07
CA ASP A 155 -9.62 -1.97 -3.17
C ASP A 155 -9.20 -0.95 -4.24
N GLU A 156 -7.88 -0.71 -4.38
CA GLU A 156 -7.26 0.25 -5.30
C GLU A 156 -7.94 1.65 -5.23
N PRO A 157 -8.06 2.27 -4.04
CA PRO A 157 -8.93 3.44 -3.82
C PRO A 157 -8.56 4.68 -4.62
N THR A 158 -7.29 4.86 -4.95
CA THR A 158 -6.73 6.03 -5.65
C THR A 158 -6.75 5.89 -7.17
N SER A 159 -7.04 4.67 -7.68
CA SER A 159 -7.05 4.39 -9.11
C SER A 159 -8.02 5.30 -9.87
N GLY A 160 -7.49 6.08 -10.83
CA GLY A 160 -8.25 7.00 -11.65
C GLY A 160 -8.55 8.36 -11.01
N LEU A 161 -8.05 8.63 -9.80
CA LEU A 161 -8.07 9.96 -9.19
C LEU A 161 -6.90 10.80 -9.72
N ASP A 162 -7.16 12.09 -9.89
CA ASP A 162 -6.09 13.07 -10.11
C ASP A 162 -5.28 13.33 -8.83
N PRO A 163 -4.08 13.95 -8.92
CA PRO A 163 -3.20 14.15 -7.77
C PRO A 163 -3.84 14.94 -6.60
N LEU A 164 -4.72 15.90 -6.86
CA LEU A 164 -5.38 16.66 -5.78
C LEU A 164 -6.37 15.79 -5.03
N ASN A 165 -7.16 14.99 -5.73
CA ASN A 165 -8.08 14.04 -5.11
C ASN A 165 -7.38 12.87 -4.42
N GLN A 166 -6.17 12.48 -4.88
CA GLN A 166 -5.33 11.53 -4.15
C GLN A 166 -4.86 12.11 -2.82
N GLN A 167 -4.39 13.36 -2.79
CA GLN A 167 -4.02 14.03 -1.53
C GLN A 167 -5.21 14.13 -0.57
N GLU A 168 -6.40 14.44 -1.10
CA GLU A 168 -7.61 14.49 -0.29
C GLU A 168 -7.96 13.13 0.31
N PHE A 169 -7.82 12.06 -0.47
CA PHE A 169 -7.95 10.68 0.03
C PHE A 169 -6.93 10.38 1.13
N ASP A 170 -5.66 10.76 0.97
CA ASP A 170 -4.61 10.57 1.98
C ASP A 170 -4.98 11.28 3.30
N HIS A 171 -5.50 12.52 3.23
CA HIS A 171 -6.00 13.26 4.39
C HIS A 171 -7.17 12.52 5.07
N MET A 172 -8.13 12.01 4.31
CA MET A 172 -9.27 11.26 4.86
C MET A 172 -8.85 9.96 5.56
N VAL A 173 -7.85 9.25 5.00
CA VAL A 173 -7.29 8.04 5.63
C VAL A 173 -6.61 8.41 6.95
N LYS A 174 -5.82 9.50 6.95
CA LYS A 174 -5.16 9.98 8.17
C LYS A 174 -6.19 10.38 9.24
N GLU A 175 -7.20 11.17 8.90
CA GLU A 175 -8.29 11.54 9.81
C GLU A 175 -8.98 10.30 10.38
N ALA A 176 -9.27 9.29 9.55
CA ALA A 176 -9.85 8.04 9.99
C ALA A 176 -8.98 7.32 11.01
N SER A 177 -7.66 7.26 10.77
CA SER A 177 -6.69 6.68 11.70
C SER A 177 -6.58 7.47 13.00
N ASP A 178 -6.52 8.81 12.91
CA ASP A 178 -6.46 9.70 14.08
C ASP A 178 -7.73 9.57 14.97
N GLU A 179 -8.87 9.22 14.37
CA GLU A 179 -10.13 8.89 15.08
C GLU A 179 -10.16 7.44 15.62
N GLY A 180 -9.08 6.67 15.46
CA GLY A 180 -8.98 5.27 15.92
C GLY A 180 -9.69 4.26 15.00
N ARG A 181 -10.08 4.64 13.79
CA ARG A 181 -10.66 3.75 12.79
C ARG A 181 -9.55 2.98 12.06
N THR A 182 -9.83 1.74 11.74
CA THR A 182 -8.89 0.88 10.99
C THR A 182 -9.08 1.06 9.49
N VAL A 183 -7.98 1.06 8.74
CA VAL A 183 -8.02 1.11 7.28
C VAL A 183 -7.19 -0.05 6.71
N PHE A 184 -7.84 -0.88 5.90
CA PHE A 184 -7.19 -1.89 5.07
C PHE A 184 -7.34 -1.47 3.61
N LEU A 185 -6.23 -1.15 2.95
CA LEU A 185 -6.25 -0.72 1.55
C LEU A 185 -5.33 -1.58 0.69
N SER A 186 -5.77 -1.91 -0.53
CA SER A 186 -4.90 -2.52 -1.52
C SER A 186 -4.32 -1.44 -2.46
N SER A 187 -3.08 -1.63 -2.87
CA SER A 187 -2.45 -0.84 -3.92
C SER A 187 -1.40 -1.65 -4.68
N HIS A 188 -1.11 -1.25 -5.89
CA HIS A 188 0.07 -1.69 -6.64
C HIS A 188 1.14 -0.58 -6.71
N VAL A 189 0.86 0.58 -6.12
CA VAL A 189 1.74 1.76 -6.08
C VAL A 189 2.35 1.89 -4.68
N LEU A 190 3.66 1.69 -4.60
CA LEU A 190 4.37 1.69 -3.33
C LEU A 190 4.37 3.04 -2.64
N SER A 191 4.54 4.13 -3.40
CA SER A 191 4.56 5.48 -2.83
C SER A 191 3.25 5.89 -2.15
N GLU A 192 2.11 5.31 -2.56
CA GLU A 192 0.83 5.49 -1.87
C GLU A 192 0.84 4.82 -0.50
N VAL A 193 1.30 3.56 -0.45
CA VAL A 193 1.41 2.80 0.81
C VAL A 193 2.40 3.47 1.77
N GLU A 194 3.52 3.98 1.25
CA GLU A 194 4.52 4.70 2.04
C GLU A 194 4.00 5.96 2.72
N LYS A 195 3.08 6.66 2.08
CA LYS A 195 2.53 7.93 2.60
C LYS A 195 1.43 7.72 3.63
N THR A 196 0.61 6.69 3.44
CA THR A 196 -0.64 6.54 4.19
C THR A 196 -0.62 5.40 5.20
N CYS A 197 0.18 4.34 4.98
CA CYS A 197 0.12 3.13 5.78
C CYS A 197 1.16 3.11 6.91
N THR A 198 0.81 2.49 8.02
CA THR A 198 1.72 2.19 9.14
C THR A 198 2.36 0.82 8.97
N LYS A 199 1.63 -0.13 8.41
CA LYS A 199 2.06 -1.50 8.16
C LYS A 199 1.76 -1.94 6.74
N VAL A 200 2.56 -2.83 6.20
CA VAL A 200 2.40 -3.36 4.85
C VAL A 200 2.48 -4.87 4.82
N GLY A 201 1.56 -5.49 4.08
CA GLY A 201 1.62 -6.88 3.67
C GLY A 201 1.87 -6.96 2.16
N ILE A 202 2.95 -7.61 1.77
CA ILE A 202 3.32 -7.79 0.36
C ILE A 202 2.83 -9.14 -0.12
N ILE A 203 1.99 -9.13 -1.16
CA ILE A 203 1.47 -10.33 -1.80
C ILE A 203 2.02 -10.48 -3.22
N ARG A 204 2.43 -11.70 -3.57
CA ARG A 204 2.90 -12.08 -4.89
C ARG A 204 2.43 -13.48 -5.24
N ASP A 205 1.97 -13.69 -6.46
CA ASP A 205 1.56 -15.01 -6.97
C ASP A 205 0.61 -15.76 -6.03
N GLY A 206 -0.29 -15.02 -5.37
CA GLY A 206 -1.29 -15.55 -4.44
C GLY A 206 -0.78 -15.87 -3.05
N SER A 207 0.45 -15.52 -2.69
CA SER A 207 1.05 -15.81 -1.38
C SER A 207 1.64 -14.56 -0.73
N ILE A 208 1.62 -14.47 0.60
CA ILE A 208 2.30 -13.39 1.33
C ILE A 208 3.80 -13.61 1.27
N VAL A 209 4.52 -12.59 0.79
CA VAL A 209 5.99 -12.57 0.76
C VAL A 209 6.55 -11.99 2.06
N ARG A 210 5.94 -10.91 2.56
CA ARG A 210 6.38 -10.22 3.77
C ARG A 210 5.25 -9.43 4.41
N ILE A 211 5.32 -9.31 5.74
CA ILE A 211 4.53 -8.37 6.54
C ILE A 211 5.51 -7.62 7.45
N GLY A 212 5.35 -6.31 7.60
CA GLY A 212 6.17 -5.49 8.49
C GLY A 212 5.70 -4.06 8.58
N ASP A 213 6.25 -3.32 9.53
CA ASP A 213 6.01 -1.89 9.65
C ASP A 213 6.65 -1.15 8.48
N VAL A 214 5.95 -0.19 7.90
CA VAL A 214 6.47 0.62 6.78
C VAL A 214 7.77 1.31 7.20
N ALA A 215 7.86 1.79 8.44
CA ALA A 215 9.08 2.39 8.99
C ALA A 215 10.25 1.40 9.07
N GLU A 216 9.99 0.14 9.48
CA GLU A 216 11.03 -0.91 9.55
C GLU A 216 11.46 -1.34 8.16
N VAL A 217 10.51 -1.51 7.23
CA VAL A 217 10.82 -1.82 5.83
C VAL A 217 11.65 -0.69 5.20
N LYS A 218 11.38 0.56 5.59
CA LYS A 218 12.20 1.71 5.23
C LYS A 218 13.56 1.73 5.95
N ALA A 219 13.64 1.31 7.20
CA ALA A 219 14.88 1.32 8.00
C ALA A 219 15.91 0.27 7.54
N ILE A 220 15.53 -0.73 6.73
CA ILE A 220 16.46 -1.64 6.04
C ILE A 220 17.26 -0.88 4.95
N LYS A 221 17.09 0.44 4.86
CA LYS A 221 17.68 1.31 3.86
C LYS A 221 19.21 1.21 3.81
N ARG A 222 19.69 0.80 2.68
CA ARG A 222 20.99 1.23 2.20
C ARG A 222 20.78 2.54 1.42
N TYR A 223 21.21 3.65 1.98
CA TYR A 223 21.24 4.90 1.22
C TYR A 223 22.27 4.77 0.12
N GLU A 224 21.97 5.28 -1.05
CA GLU A 224 22.96 5.47 -2.09
C GLU A 224 23.33 6.95 -2.14
N ILE A 225 24.61 7.25 -1.90
CA ILE A 225 25.13 8.60 -2.05
C ILE A 225 26.06 8.59 -3.25
N THR A 226 25.78 9.44 -4.22
CA THR A 226 26.70 9.68 -5.35
C THR A 226 27.32 11.05 -5.19
N ILE A 227 28.65 11.09 -5.13
CA ILE A 227 29.45 12.32 -4.99
C ILE A 227 30.30 12.48 -6.24
N ALA A 228 30.12 13.60 -6.94
CA ALA A 228 31.02 13.99 -8.04
C ALA A 228 32.07 14.98 -7.55
N PHE A 229 33.30 14.79 -7.98
CA PHE A 229 34.48 15.58 -7.63
C PHE A 229 35.07 16.24 -8.88
N ALA A 230 35.78 17.36 -8.69
CA ALA A 230 36.47 18.03 -9.79
C ALA A 230 37.64 17.22 -10.33
N ASP A 231 38.32 16.46 -9.45
CA ASP A 231 39.43 15.60 -9.74
C ASP A 231 39.15 14.16 -9.24
N PRO A 232 39.84 13.14 -9.81
CA PRO A 232 39.68 11.76 -9.35
C PRO A 232 40.05 11.58 -7.87
N VAL A 233 39.20 10.87 -7.13
CA VAL A 233 39.38 10.61 -5.70
C VAL A 233 39.51 9.10 -5.47
N PRO A 234 40.48 8.66 -4.60
CA PRO A 234 40.65 7.25 -4.28
C PRO A 234 39.41 6.69 -3.56
N ALA A 235 38.76 5.67 -4.14
CA ALA A 235 37.61 4.99 -3.54
C ALA A 235 37.91 4.36 -2.16
N GLU A 236 39.19 3.99 -1.93
CA GLU A 236 39.64 3.43 -0.66
C GLU A 236 39.40 4.36 0.54
N THR A 237 39.40 5.68 0.32
CA THR A 237 39.10 6.68 1.35
C THR A 237 37.74 6.50 1.96
N PHE A 238 36.79 5.96 1.20
CA PHE A 238 35.38 5.80 1.62
C PHE A 238 35.04 4.38 2.08
N LYS A 239 35.78 3.36 1.66
CA LYS A 239 35.50 1.95 1.98
C LYS A 239 35.58 1.61 3.47
N THR A 240 36.40 2.33 4.22
CA THR A 240 36.66 2.09 5.65
C THR A 240 35.75 2.91 6.57
N LEU A 241 34.91 3.77 6.01
CA LEU A 241 34.03 4.65 6.82
C LEU A 241 32.89 3.85 7.45
N GLU A 242 32.56 4.24 8.67
CA GLU A 242 31.45 3.65 9.40
C GLU A 242 30.13 3.77 8.61
N GLY A 243 29.41 2.67 8.50
CA GLY A 243 28.12 2.60 7.80
C GLY A 243 28.24 2.38 6.29
N VAL A 244 29.39 2.50 5.67
CA VAL A 244 29.60 2.22 4.24
C VAL A 244 29.66 0.71 4.02
N THR A 245 28.80 0.21 3.12
CA THR A 245 28.68 -1.23 2.83
C THR A 245 29.20 -1.61 1.45
N ASP A 246 29.21 -0.64 0.51
CA ASP A 246 29.75 -0.82 -0.83
C ASP A 246 30.23 0.52 -1.41
N VAL A 247 31.23 0.47 -2.31
CA VAL A 247 31.81 1.64 -2.95
C VAL A 247 32.10 1.33 -4.41
N GLU A 248 31.47 2.06 -5.30
CA GLU A 248 31.62 1.96 -6.74
C GLU A 248 32.27 3.26 -7.28
N THR A 249 33.28 3.11 -8.12
CA THR A 249 33.92 4.24 -8.79
C THR A 249 33.27 4.46 -10.15
N LEU A 250 32.82 5.69 -10.42
CA LEU A 250 32.23 6.12 -11.67
C LEU A 250 33.07 7.19 -12.35
N ASP A 251 32.81 7.46 -13.63
CA ASP A 251 33.44 8.55 -14.42
C ASP A 251 34.99 8.62 -14.28
N HIS A 252 35.66 7.46 -14.42
CA HIS A 252 37.09 7.34 -14.32
C HIS A 252 37.71 7.87 -13.01
N GLY A 253 36.94 7.84 -11.91
CA GLY A 253 37.35 8.29 -10.60
C GLY A 253 36.82 9.66 -10.19
N ASN A 254 36.16 10.40 -11.09
CA ASN A 254 35.59 11.70 -10.79
C ASN A 254 34.23 11.62 -10.07
N ALA A 255 33.64 10.43 -9.96
CA ALA A 255 32.47 10.23 -9.12
C ALA A 255 32.56 8.91 -8.35
N ILE A 256 32.03 8.92 -7.15
CA ILE A 256 31.96 7.75 -6.26
C ILE A 256 30.49 7.56 -5.86
N ARG A 257 30.00 6.33 -6.04
CA ARG A 257 28.70 5.87 -5.51
C ARG A 257 28.96 5.02 -4.28
N LEU A 258 28.25 5.33 -3.22
CA LEU A 258 28.37 4.67 -1.92
C LEU A 258 27.01 4.05 -1.54
N ALA A 259 27.01 2.79 -1.17
CA ALA A 259 25.90 2.19 -0.45
C ALA A 259 26.22 2.22 1.05
N MET A 260 25.32 2.78 1.87
CA MET A 260 25.58 2.93 3.30
C MET A 260 24.34 2.75 4.16
N GLN A 261 24.54 2.48 5.45
CA GLN A 261 23.53 2.41 6.49
C GLN A 261 23.86 3.40 7.62
N GLY A 262 22.86 4.03 8.21
CA GLY A 262 23.05 4.95 9.32
C GLY A 262 23.37 6.38 8.88
N SER A 263 24.27 7.08 9.59
CA SER A 263 24.56 8.50 9.38
C SER A 263 25.53 8.73 8.22
N ALA A 264 25.22 9.69 7.34
CA ALA A 264 26.13 10.12 6.28
C ALA A 264 27.28 11.04 6.77
N ASP A 265 27.34 11.37 8.08
CA ASP A 265 28.28 12.35 8.62
C ASP A 265 29.75 12.05 8.30
N ALA A 266 30.16 10.79 8.46
CA ALA A 266 31.54 10.35 8.15
C ALA A 266 31.86 10.51 6.66
N VAL A 267 30.90 10.17 5.77
CA VAL A 267 31.06 10.31 4.32
C VAL A 267 31.14 11.78 3.91
N ILE A 268 30.28 12.64 4.46
CA ILE A 268 30.27 14.07 4.16
C ILE A 268 31.61 14.72 4.61
N LYS A 269 32.09 14.39 5.81
CA LYS A 269 33.37 14.89 6.33
C LYS A 269 34.53 14.42 5.50
N ALA A 270 34.57 13.18 5.06
CA ALA A 270 35.61 12.66 4.18
C ALA A 270 35.58 13.36 2.80
N ALA A 271 34.40 13.51 2.22
CA ALA A 271 34.21 14.19 0.94
C ALA A 271 34.63 15.66 0.99
N ALA A 272 34.44 16.35 2.13
CA ALA A 272 34.83 17.75 2.29
C ALA A 272 36.32 18.02 2.19
N HIS A 273 37.20 17.00 2.20
CA HIS A 273 38.61 17.14 1.95
C HIS A 273 38.95 17.25 0.46
N TYR A 274 37.98 17.06 -0.42
CA TYR A 274 38.15 17.09 -1.87
C TYR A 274 37.24 18.15 -2.49
N PRO A 275 37.54 18.68 -3.68
CA PRO A 275 36.69 19.61 -4.39
C PRO A 275 35.40 18.90 -4.87
N VAL A 276 34.33 18.98 -4.08
CA VAL A 276 33.03 18.38 -4.42
C VAL A 276 32.32 19.27 -5.43
N VAL A 277 31.85 18.68 -6.53
CA VAL A 277 31.04 19.33 -7.57
C VAL A 277 29.55 19.14 -7.29
N SER A 278 29.14 17.92 -6.93
CA SER A 278 27.77 17.62 -6.55
C SER A 278 27.69 16.45 -5.58
N LEU A 279 26.64 16.45 -4.76
CA LEU A 279 26.27 15.36 -3.87
C LEU A 279 24.80 15.08 -4.05
N THR A 280 24.46 13.86 -4.43
CA THR A 280 23.09 13.37 -4.53
C THR A 280 22.90 12.22 -3.56
N SER A 281 21.89 12.31 -2.72
CA SER A 281 21.49 11.20 -1.86
C SER A 281 20.21 10.59 -2.45
N TYR A 282 20.26 9.31 -2.74
CA TYR A 282 19.12 8.52 -3.16
C TYR A 282 18.67 7.63 -2.00
N GLU A 283 17.47 7.88 -1.55
CA GLU A 283 16.81 7.06 -0.56
C GLU A 283 15.98 6.01 -1.28
N PRO A 284 16.35 4.71 -1.23
CA PRO A 284 15.61 3.70 -1.98
C PRO A 284 14.14 3.71 -1.57
N SER A 285 13.26 3.73 -2.55
CA SER A 285 11.83 3.59 -2.38
C SER A 285 11.49 2.16 -1.90
N LEU A 286 10.28 1.96 -1.37
CA LEU A 286 9.81 0.58 -1.15
C LEU A 286 9.83 -0.23 -2.45
N GLU A 287 9.74 0.43 -3.62
CA GLU A 287 9.84 -0.19 -4.95
C GLU A 287 11.21 -0.82 -5.19
N ASP A 288 12.29 -0.13 -4.85
CA ASP A 288 13.64 -0.65 -4.96
C ASP A 288 13.86 -1.82 -4.00
N ILE A 289 13.32 -1.71 -2.79
CA ILE A 289 13.34 -2.80 -1.80
C ILE A 289 12.54 -3.99 -2.32
N PHE A 290 11.37 -3.75 -2.90
CA PHE A 290 10.52 -4.77 -3.50
C PHE A 290 11.19 -5.47 -4.69
N LEU A 291 11.82 -4.72 -5.60
CA LEU A 291 12.55 -5.26 -6.75
C LEU A 291 13.72 -6.15 -6.30
N ARG A 292 14.46 -5.78 -5.26
CA ARG A 292 15.53 -6.61 -4.68
C ARG A 292 15.02 -7.95 -4.11
N TYR A 293 13.84 -7.96 -3.49
CA TYR A 293 13.19 -9.23 -3.09
C TYR A 293 12.74 -10.06 -4.30
N TYR A 294 12.44 -9.40 -5.43
CA TYR A 294 12.12 -10.05 -6.69
C TYR A 294 13.34 -10.72 -7.32
N GLU A 295 14.49 -10.05 -7.29
CA GLU A 295 15.74 -10.51 -7.90
C GLU A 295 16.42 -11.60 -7.06
N ALA A 296 16.34 -11.54 -5.74
CA ALA A 296 16.92 -12.55 -4.85
C ALA A 296 16.25 -13.94 -5.00
N ASP A 297 14.95 -14.00 -5.32
CA ASP A 297 14.23 -15.26 -5.56
C ASP A 297 14.42 -15.82 -6.98
N THR A 298 14.92 -15.00 -7.92
CA THR A 298 15.18 -15.43 -9.30
C THR A 298 16.62 -15.86 -9.55
N ALA A 299 17.53 -15.68 -8.58
CA ALA A 299 18.89 -16.19 -8.66
C ALA A 299 18.84 -17.75 -8.60
N PRO A 300 19.36 -18.48 -9.62
CA PRO A 300 19.41 -19.92 -9.56
C PRO A 300 20.25 -20.35 -8.35
N ALA A 301 19.72 -21.28 -7.55
CA ALA A 301 20.44 -21.89 -6.46
C ALA A 301 21.81 -22.35 -7.00
N LYS A 302 22.91 -21.81 -6.45
CA LYS A 302 24.25 -22.33 -6.74
C LYS A 302 24.24 -23.80 -6.33
N GLU A 303 24.32 -24.70 -7.29
CA GLU A 303 24.59 -26.09 -7.01
C GLU A 303 25.85 -26.19 -6.13
N PRO A 304 25.83 -27.05 -5.09
CA PRO A 304 27.04 -27.28 -4.33
C PRO A 304 28.04 -27.96 -5.27
N SER A 305 29.17 -27.27 -5.52
CA SER A 305 30.29 -27.82 -6.25
C SER A 305 30.71 -29.12 -5.58
N GLY A 306 30.36 -30.25 -6.22
CA GLY A 306 30.81 -31.55 -5.79
C GLY A 306 32.33 -31.59 -5.81
N VAL A 307 32.88 -31.94 -4.64
CA VAL A 307 34.28 -32.31 -4.49
C VAL A 307 34.40 -33.74 -5.04
N ALA A 308 35.18 -33.86 -6.09
CA ALA A 308 35.71 -35.14 -6.53
C ALA A 308 37.02 -35.43 -5.79
#